data_a1033c6dc01ed5739dae0e64b4f7dbc1
#
_entry.id   a1033c6dc01ed5739dae0e64b4f7dbc1
#
_cell.length_a   1.000
_cell.length_b   1.000
_cell.length_c   1.000
_cell.angle_alpha   90.00
_cell.angle_beta   90.00
_cell.angle_gamma   90.00
#
_symmetry.space_group_name_H-M   'P 1'
#
loop_
_entity.id
_entity.type
_entity.pdbx_description
1 polymer ?
#
loop_
_entity_poly.entity_id
_entity_poly.type
_entity_poly.pdbx_seq_one_letter_code
_entity_poly.pdbx_strand_id
1 'polypeptide(L)'
;MVNAITLPYDKVTEDAVLGSVINHEGEYEAVAKYFTDIEVFYQDRAKLLWKKIKYMKSKKEVVDTRTVTMSLNQHEINRGLTHYYVVNCTGDTCLEGMTELYAKKLYDKFLMRQVIVKAEEIKTQTMNNKEDIYQTIS
;
A
#
# COMPACT_ATOMS: atom_id res chain seq x y z
N MET A 1 12.82 -2.95 -29.59
CA MET A 1 11.54 -3.18 -28.89
C MET A 1 11.67 -2.71 -27.46
N VAL A 2 10.79 -1.84 -27.05
CA VAL A 2 10.77 -1.36 -25.66
C VAL A 2 9.81 -2.25 -24.89
N ASN A 3 10.31 -3.02 -23.96
CA ASN A 3 9.47 -3.77 -23.06
C ASN A 3 8.95 -2.82 -21.98
N ALA A 4 7.65 -2.80 -21.80
CA ALA A 4 7.07 -2.07 -20.67
C ALA A 4 7.62 -2.65 -19.38
N ILE A 5 8.12 -1.76 -18.50
CA ILE A 5 8.59 -2.18 -17.19
C ILE A 5 7.39 -2.49 -16.33
N THR A 6 7.29 -3.73 -15.89
CA THR A 6 6.26 -4.14 -14.95
C THR A 6 6.81 -3.98 -13.54
N LEU A 7 6.24 -3.06 -12.78
CA LEU A 7 6.62 -2.85 -11.39
C LEU A 7 6.11 -4.00 -10.52
N PRO A 8 6.89 -4.48 -9.56
CA PRO A 8 6.44 -5.53 -8.64
C PRO A 8 5.34 -5.01 -7.71
N TYR A 9 4.24 -5.75 -7.64
CA TYR A 9 3.13 -5.49 -6.73
C TYR A 9 2.36 -6.77 -6.46
N ASP A 10 1.49 -6.74 -5.46
CA ASP A 10 0.63 -7.87 -5.13
C ASP A 10 -0.70 -7.35 -4.54
N LYS A 11 -1.66 -7.12 -5.42
CA LYS A 11 -2.97 -6.56 -5.04
C LYS A 11 -3.73 -7.48 -4.09
N VAL A 12 -3.66 -8.79 -4.32
CA VAL A 12 -4.38 -9.77 -3.49
C VAL A 12 -3.85 -9.73 -2.06
N THR A 13 -2.54 -9.67 -1.90
CA THR A 13 -1.93 -9.58 -0.57
C THR A 13 -2.23 -8.24 0.10
N GLU A 14 -2.25 -7.13 -0.66
CA GLU A 14 -2.65 -5.83 -0.11
C GLU A 14 -4.05 -5.90 0.49
N ASP A 15 -4.98 -6.46 -0.26
CA ASP A 15 -6.37 -6.58 0.18
C ASP A 15 -6.50 -7.49 1.42
N ALA A 16 -5.78 -8.61 1.43
CA ALA A 16 -5.82 -9.55 2.54
C ALA A 16 -5.24 -8.95 3.83
N VAL A 17 -4.13 -8.21 3.73
CA VAL A 17 -3.53 -7.55 4.89
C VAL A 17 -4.47 -6.49 5.44
N LEU A 18 -5.05 -5.67 4.59
CA LEU A 18 -6.00 -4.63 5.01
C LEU A 18 -7.24 -5.26 5.67
N GLY A 19 -7.77 -6.32 5.10
CA GLY A 19 -8.90 -7.05 5.68
C GLY A 19 -8.58 -7.62 7.04
N SER A 20 -7.38 -8.16 7.21
CA SER A 20 -6.93 -8.70 8.51
C SER A 20 -6.81 -7.61 9.56
N VAL A 21 -6.30 -6.44 9.20
CA VAL A 21 -6.20 -5.29 10.10
C VAL A 21 -7.59 -4.85 10.57
N ILE A 22 -8.58 -4.88 9.67
CA ILE A 22 -9.96 -4.51 10.02
C ILE A 22 -10.61 -5.55 10.92
N ASN A 23 -10.40 -6.85 10.62
CA ASN A 23 -11.10 -7.94 11.30
C ASN A 23 -10.50 -8.34 12.64
N HIS A 24 -9.21 -8.12 12.84
CA HIS A 24 -8.51 -8.67 14.01
C HIS A 24 -7.84 -7.55 14.80
N GLU A 25 -8.25 -7.42 16.06
CA GLU A 25 -7.64 -6.49 16.98
C GLU A 25 -6.16 -6.85 17.20
N GLY A 26 -5.30 -5.84 17.25
CA GLY A 26 -3.86 -6.02 17.43
C GLY A 26 -3.07 -6.14 16.13
N GLU A 27 -3.71 -6.45 15.00
CA GLU A 27 -3.00 -6.57 13.73
C GLU A 27 -2.50 -5.22 13.21
N TYR A 28 -3.24 -4.14 13.49
CA TYR A 28 -2.80 -2.80 13.12
C TYR A 28 -1.42 -2.48 13.70
N GLU A 29 -1.26 -2.72 14.98
CA GLU A 29 0.01 -2.43 15.69
C GLU A 29 1.15 -3.27 15.14
N ALA A 30 0.86 -4.51 14.75
CA ALA A 30 1.87 -5.42 14.21
C ALA A 30 2.40 -4.97 12.84
N VAL A 31 1.56 -4.33 12.03
CA VAL A 31 1.91 -4.01 10.65
C VAL A 31 2.20 -2.53 10.39
N ALA A 32 1.80 -1.64 11.28
CA ALA A 32 1.89 -0.18 11.06
C ALA A 32 3.31 0.29 10.75
N LYS A 33 4.33 -0.36 11.31
CA LYS A 33 5.73 -0.02 11.07
C LYS A 33 6.16 -0.20 9.62
N TYR A 34 5.48 -1.08 8.86
CA TYR A 34 5.78 -1.31 7.44
C TYR A 34 5.08 -0.31 6.53
N PHE A 35 4.07 0.40 7.04
CA PHE A 35 3.18 1.23 6.23
C PHE A 35 3.21 2.70 6.65
N THR A 36 4.38 3.18 7.08
CA THR A 36 4.57 4.61 7.39
C THR A 36 4.47 5.47 6.14
N ASP A 37 4.91 4.93 5.00
CA ASP A 37 4.75 5.56 3.70
C ASP A 37 3.59 4.87 2.98
N ILE A 38 2.56 5.65 2.64
CA ILE A 38 1.36 5.13 1.98
C ILE A 38 1.67 4.48 0.61
N GLU A 39 2.79 4.88 0.00
CA GLU A 39 3.22 4.34 -1.29
C GLU A 39 3.64 2.86 -1.22
N VAL A 40 3.72 2.29 -0.03
CA VAL A 40 3.89 0.83 0.14
C VAL A 40 2.76 0.09 -0.56
N PHE A 41 1.54 0.65 -0.53
CA PHE A 41 0.43 0.09 -1.30
C PHE A 41 0.52 0.54 -2.76
N TYR A 42 0.33 -0.39 -3.66
CA TYR A 42 0.34 -0.11 -5.10
C TYR A 42 -1.00 0.44 -5.57
N GLN A 43 -2.11 -0.12 -5.05
CA GLN A 43 -3.46 0.27 -5.42
C GLN A 43 -3.85 1.58 -4.76
N ASP A 44 -4.44 2.50 -5.52
CA ASP A 44 -4.92 3.77 -4.97
C ASP A 44 -5.96 3.57 -3.87
N ARG A 45 -6.90 2.65 -4.09
CA ARG A 45 -7.94 2.35 -3.11
C ARG A 45 -7.39 1.72 -1.83
N ALA A 46 -6.31 0.95 -1.94
CA ALA A 46 -5.64 0.38 -0.78
C ALA A 46 -4.94 1.46 0.04
N LYS A 47 -4.29 2.42 -0.63
CA LYS A 47 -3.71 3.59 0.04
C LYS A 47 -4.76 4.35 0.83
N LEU A 48 -5.91 4.60 0.21
CA LEU A 48 -7.01 5.31 0.85
C LEU A 48 -7.57 4.55 2.04
N LEU A 49 -7.70 3.22 1.93
CA LEU A 49 -8.20 2.39 3.02
C LEU A 49 -7.24 2.40 4.21
N TRP A 50 -5.94 2.25 3.95
CA TRP A 50 -4.94 2.32 5.03
C TRP A 50 -4.98 3.69 5.71
N LYS A 51 -5.06 4.76 4.93
CA LYS A 51 -5.15 6.12 5.47
C LYS A 51 -6.39 6.29 6.35
N LYS A 52 -7.53 5.73 5.94
CA LYS A 52 -8.77 5.75 6.71
C LYS A 52 -8.61 5.00 8.03
N ILE A 53 -8.05 3.79 7.99
CA ILE A 53 -7.81 2.98 9.18
C ILE A 53 -6.89 3.73 10.15
N LYS A 54 -5.80 4.29 9.63
CA LYS A 54 -4.85 5.05 10.43
C LYS A 54 -5.50 6.24 11.11
N TYR A 55 -6.33 6.97 10.39
CA TYR A 55 -7.08 8.11 10.93
C TYR A 55 -8.02 7.66 12.05
N MET A 56 -8.81 6.62 11.81
CA MET A 56 -9.75 6.11 12.80
C MET A 56 -9.04 5.62 14.07
N LYS A 57 -7.90 4.93 13.90
CA LYS A 57 -7.07 4.51 15.04
C LYS A 57 -6.54 5.70 15.83
N SER A 58 -6.14 6.76 15.15
CA SER A 58 -5.63 7.97 15.80
C SER A 58 -6.71 8.67 16.62
N LYS A 59 -7.97 8.53 16.24
CA LYS A 59 -9.12 9.09 16.96
C LYS A 59 -9.71 8.11 17.97
N LYS A 60 -9.08 6.94 18.14
CA LYS A 60 -9.55 5.89 19.04
C LYS A 60 -10.96 5.39 18.71
N GLU A 61 -11.31 5.45 17.44
CA GLU A 61 -12.57 4.92 16.94
C GLU A 61 -12.45 3.41 16.75
N VAL A 62 -13.57 2.70 16.90
CA VAL A 62 -13.63 1.28 16.60
C VAL A 62 -13.45 1.09 15.09
N VAL A 63 -12.55 0.16 14.72
CA VAL A 63 -12.31 -0.18 13.32
C VAL A 63 -12.84 -1.60 13.06
N ASP A 64 -13.92 -1.68 12.32
CA ASP A 64 -14.47 -2.94 11.81
C ASP A 64 -15.09 -2.67 10.44
N THR A 65 -15.59 -3.73 9.78
CA THR A 65 -16.16 -3.58 8.44
C THR A 65 -17.27 -2.53 8.41
N ARG A 66 -18.12 -2.52 9.43
CA ARG A 66 -19.26 -1.61 9.47
C ARG A 66 -18.83 -0.16 9.69
N THR A 67 -17.97 0.09 10.66
CA THR A 67 -17.53 1.46 10.96
C THR A 67 -16.73 2.04 9.78
N VAL A 68 -15.90 1.24 9.14
CA VAL A 68 -15.16 1.68 7.97
C VAL A 68 -16.10 2.02 6.81
N THR A 69 -17.04 1.12 6.50
CA THR A 69 -17.97 1.38 5.37
C THR A 69 -18.88 2.57 5.63
N MET A 70 -19.29 2.79 6.87
CA MET A 70 -20.11 3.96 7.25
C MET A 70 -19.34 5.26 7.17
N SER A 71 -18.02 5.23 7.27
CA SER A 71 -17.18 6.43 7.26
C SER A 71 -16.80 6.90 5.86
N LEU A 72 -17.11 6.11 4.81
CA LEU A 72 -16.68 6.43 3.44
C LEU A 72 -17.39 7.68 2.92
N ASN A 73 -16.62 8.60 2.33
CA ASN A 73 -17.15 9.78 1.69
C ASN A 73 -17.14 9.62 0.16
N GLN A 74 -17.80 10.55 -0.53
CA GLN A 74 -17.95 10.46 -1.99
C GLN A 74 -16.61 10.53 -2.71
N HIS A 75 -15.67 11.32 -2.21
CA HIS A 75 -14.34 11.44 -2.79
C HIS A 75 -13.61 10.08 -2.77
N GLU A 76 -13.67 9.39 -1.65
CA GLU A 76 -13.06 8.07 -1.48
C GLU A 76 -13.73 7.04 -2.40
N ILE A 77 -15.06 7.05 -2.44
CA ILE A 77 -15.84 6.13 -3.29
C ILE A 77 -15.49 6.35 -4.75
N ASN A 78 -15.38 7.59 -5.20
CA ASN A 78 -15.03 7.92 -6.58
C ASN A 78 -13.63 7.43 -6.96
N ARG A 79 -12.74 7.28 -5.99
CA ARG A 79 -11.38 6.79 -6.20
C ARG A 79 -11.25 5.28 -5.99
N GLY A 80 -12.35 4.57 -5.86
CA GLY A 80 -12.37 3.12 -5.77
C GLY A 80 -12.48 2.54 -4.38
N LEU A 81 -12.44 3.36 -3.33
CA LEU A 81 -12.66 2.89 -1.96
C LEU A 81 -14.16 2.81 -1.72
N THR A 82 -14.74 1.70 -2.14
CA THR A 82 -16.19 1.44 -2.08
C THR A 82 -16.51 0.48 -0.94
N HIS A 83 -17.79 0.39 -0.59
CA HIS A 83 -18.28 -0.64 0.34
C HIS A 83 -17.91 -2.03 -0.14
N TYR A 84 -18.08 -2.27 -1.44
CA TYR A 84 -17.74 -3.57 -2.05
C TYR A 84 -16.26 -3.91 -1.85
N TYR A 85 -15.36 -2.95 -2.06
CA TYR A 85 -13.94 -3.17 -1.86
C TYR A 85 -13.61 -3.55 -0.42
N VAL A 86 -14.17 -2.81 0.56
CA VAL A 86 -13.95 -3.10 1.98
C VAL A 86 -14.46 -4.50 2.34
N VAL A 87 -15.64 -4.86 1.87
CA VAL A 87 -16.21 -6.20 2.12
C VAL A 87 -15.32 -7.28 1.50
N ASN A 88 -14.81 -7.06 0.30
CA ASN A 88 -13.87 -8.01 -0.32
C ASN A 88 -12.59 -8.18 0.50
N CYS A 89 -12.02 -7.08 1.00
CA CYS A 89 -10.82 -7.16 1.84
C CYS A 89 -11.08 -7.99 3.10
N THR A 90 -12.20 -7.76 3.77
CA THR A 90 -12.53 -8.44 5.02
C THR A 90 -13.03 -9.87 4.82
N GLY A 91 -13.39 -10.22 3.59
CA GLY A 91 -13.85 -11.56 3.24
C GLY A 91 -12.75 -12.56 2.92
N ASP A 92 -11.54 -12.10 2.65
CA ASP A 92 -10.41 -12.95 2.27
C ASP A 92 -9.14 -12.46 2.96
N THR A 93 -9.03 -12.76 4.23
CA THR A 93 -7.95 -12.26 5.09
C THR A 93 -6.78 -13.24 5.17
N CYS A 94 -5.67 -12.76 5.73
CA CYS A 94 -4.52 -13.60 6.03
C CYS A 94 -4.88 -14.62 7.11
N LEU A 95 -4.17 -15.73 7.12
CA LEU A 95 -4.24 -16.67 8.24
C LEU A 95 -3.79 -15.97 9.53
N GLU A 96 -4.39 -16.34 10.63
CA GLU A 96 -4.07 -15.77 11.94
C GLU A 96 -2.57 -15.91 12.22
N GLY A 97 -1.95 -14.80 12.66
CA GLY A 97 -0.52 -14.77 12.96
C GLY A 97 0.38 -14.56 11.74
N MET A 98 -0.19 -14.50 10.52
CA MET A 98 0.60 -14.37 9.30
C MET A 98 0.58 -12.96 8.70
N THR A 99 -0.22 -12.06 9.25
CA THR A 99 -0.43 -10.73 8.67
C THR A 99 0.87 -9.93 8.60
N GLU A 100 1.68 -9.96 9.65
CA GLU A 100 2.96 -9.23 9.66
C GLU A 100 3.90 -9.75 8.58
N LEU A 101 3.97 -11.07 8.37
CA LEU A 101 4.80 -11.65 7.31
C LEU A 101 4.40 -11.10 5.94
N TYR A 102 3.12 -11.04 5.65
CA TYR A 102 2.63 -10.52 4.38
C TYR A 102 2.82 -9.00 4.26
N ALA A 103 2.67 -8.27 5.35
CA ALA A 103 2.96 -6.84 5.37
C ALA A 103 4.43 -6.57 5.00
N LYS A 104 5.35 -7.36 5.55
CA LYS A 104 6.77 -7.27 5.21
C LYS A 104 7.01 -7.56 3.72
N LYS A 105 6.32 -8.55 3.16
CA LYS A 105 6.44 -8.86 1.73
C LYS A 105 5.96 -7.68 0.85
N LEU A 106 4.90 -7.00 1.26
CA LEU A 106 4.45 -5.79 0.56
C LEU A 106 5.49 -4.68 0.64
N TYR A 107 6.10 -4.49 1.79
CA TYR A 107 7.16 -3.52 1.97
C TYR A 107 8.37 -3.84 1.06
N ASP A 108 8.74 -5.12 0.96
CA ASP A 108 9.82 -5.54 0.07
C ASP A 108 9.51 -5.21 -1.40
N LYS A 109 8.27 -5.42 -1.83
CA LYS A 109 7.86 -5.06 -3.19
C LYS A 109 7.89 -3.54 -3.43
N PHE A 110 7.52 -2.77 -2.42
CA PHE A 110 7.65 -1.31 -2.46
C PHE A 110 9.11 -0.90 -2.66
N LEU A 111 10.03 -1.48 -1.89
CA LEU A 111 11.46 -1.19 -2.05
C LEU A 111 11.95 -1.56 -3.45
N MET A 112 11.49 -2.68 -3.99
CA MET A 112 11.82 -3.09 -5.36
C MET A 112 11.34 -2.05 -6.37
N ARG A 113 10.11 -1.54 -6.21
CA ARG A 113 9.58 -0.50 -7.09
C ARG A 113 10.44 0.76 -7.03
N GLN A 114 10.88 1.15 -5.83
CA GLN A 114 11.72 2.33 -5.65
C GLN A 114 13.07 2.17 -6.32
N VAL A 115 13.69 1.00 -6.20
CA VAL A 115 14.96 0.71 -6.87
C VAL A 115 14.81 0.81 -8.39
N ILE A 116 13.76 0.24 -8.95
CA ILE A 116 13.50 0.27 -10.38
C ILE A 116 13.31 1.70 -10.87
N VAL A 117 12.49 2.49 -10.17
CA VAL A 117 12.24 3.90 -10.53
C VAL A 117 13.52 4.69 -10.46
N LYS A 118 14.31 4.52 -9.40
CA LYS A 118 15.59 5.23 -9.25
C LYS A 118 16.57 4.84 -10.34
N ALA A 119 16.65 3.57 -10.69
CA ALA A 119 17.50 3.09 -11.78
C ALA A 119 17.12 3.73 -13.12
N GLU A 120 15.82 3.84 -13.41
CA GLU A 120 15.33 4.50 -14.61
C GLU A 120 15.62 6.01 -14.62
N GLU A 121 15.50 6.67 -13.48
CA GLU A 121 15.88 8.08 -13.34
C GLU A 121 17.36 8.29 -13.65
N ILE A 122 18.24 7.47 -13.06
CA ILE A 122 19.67 7.52 -13.29
C ILE A 122 19.99 7.32 -14.77
N LYS A 123 19.37 6.30 -15.39
CA LYS A 123 19.54 6.03 -16.80
C LYS A 123 19.14 7.22 -17.66
N THR A 124 17.99 7.80 -17.40
CA THR A 124 17.47 8.95 -18.17
C THR A 124 18.37 10.16 -18.02
N GLN A 125 18.77 10.49 -16.79
CA GLN A 125 19.65 11.63 -16.52
C GLN A 125 21.01 11.46 -17.19
N THR A 126 21.57 10.24 -17.11
CA THR A 126 22.86 9.93 -17.73
C THR A 126 22.82 10.07 -19.25
N MET A 127 21.72 9.65 -19.87
CA MET A 127 21.55 9.76 -21.32
C MET A 127 21.31 11.19 -21.78
N ASN A 128 20.63 12.00 -20.98
CA ASN A 128 20.22 13.35 -21.36
C ASN A 128 21.22 14.41 -20.90
N ASN A 129 21.97 14.16 -19.84
CA ASN A 129 22.88 15.12 -19.23
C ASN A 129 24.23 14.50 -19.00
N LYS A 130 25.01 14.39 -20.08
CA LYS A 130 26.33 13.71 -20.07
C LYS A 130 27.40 14.49 -19.34
N GLU A 131 27.14 15.75 -18.97
CA GLU A 131 28.18 16.64 -18.45
C GLU A 131 28.42 16.48 -16.96
N ASP A 132 27.47 15.94 -16.21
CA ASP A 132 27.58 15.88 -14.75
C ASP A 132 27.13 14.54 -14.19
N ILE A 133 27.87 13.49 -14.56
CA ILE A 133 27.61 12.15 -14.08
C ILE A 133 27.80 12.01 -12.57
N TYR A 134 28.67 12.81 -11.97
CA TYR A 134 28.91 12.73 -10.54
C TYR A 134 27.70 13.19 -9.72
N GLN A 135 26.98 14.22 -10.18
CA GLN A 135 25.72 14.63 -9.53
C GLN A 135 24.64 13.58 -9.69
N THR A 136 24.58 12.92 -10.83
CA THR A 136 23.58 11.89 -11.10
C THR A 136 23.75 10.71 -10.16
N ILE A 137 24.99 10.32 -9.87
CA ILE A 137 25.28 9.16 -9.01
C ILE A 137 25.12 9.51 -7.53
N SER A 138 25.44 10.72 -7.15
CA SER A 138 25.29 11.16 -5.77
C SER A 138 23.85 11.49 -5.40
#